data_d525f1fafb22c1daecdb3d057786bfbe
#
_entry.id   d525f1fafb22c1daecdb3d057786bfbe
#
_cell.length_a   1.000
_cell.length_b   1.000
_cell.length_c   1.000
_cell.angle_alpha   90.00
_cell.angle_beta   90.00
_cell.angle_gamma   90.00
#
_symmetry.space_group_name_H-M   'P 1'
#
loop_
_entity.id
_entity.type
_entity.pdbx_description
1 polymer ?
#
loop_
_entity_poly.entity_id
_entity_poly.type
_entity_poly.pdbx_seq_one_letter_code
_entity_poly.pdbx_strand_id
1 'polypeptide(L)'
;MGEPIHDKIRRSLEEAEGLYHRLVLLVGETGSGKTSILRAVAEDFGTSVLNVNLALSSQLLELTTKQRSLRLPGILDQITDQAYSPIVLDNLEILFDKDLQQDPLRLLQGISRNRTVLASWNGIVRSGRLLYAQTGHPEFRNYDSVDALIVRMEAATLVDSTKE
;
A
#
# COMPACT_ATOMS: atom_id res chain seq x y z
N MET A 1 -4.30 20.25 16.73
CA MET A 1 -4.84 18.94 16.92
C MET A 1 -5.31 18.35 15.61
N GLY A 2 -4.73 17.31 15.21
CA GLY A 2 -5.07 16.71 13.94
C GLY A 2 -6.25 15.76 14.06
N GLU A 3 -6.80 15.46 12.93
CA GLU A 3 -7.83 14.44 12.82
C GLU A 3 -7.20 13.08 13.14
N PRO A 4 -7.89 12.20 13.89
CA PRO A 4 -7.35 10.87 14.14
C PRO A 4 -7.08 10.14 12.84
N ILE A 5 -6.02 9.36 12.82
CA ILE A 5 -5.63 8.63 11.60
C ILE A 5 -6.76 7.76 11.10
N HIS A 6 -7.45 7.06 11.99
CA HIS A 6 -8.54 6.19 11.60
C HIS A 6 -9.63 6.95 10.83
N ASP A 7 -10.01 8.13 11.34
CA ASP A 7 -11.02 8.94 10.69
C ASP A 7 -10.53 9.48 9.36
N LYS A 8 -9.27 9.84 9.31
CA LYS A 8 -8.66 10.35 8.09
C LYS A 8 -8.66 9.30 7.00
N ILE A 9 -8.35 8.06 7.35
CA ILE A 9 -8.38 6.97 6.39
C ILE A 9 -9.80 6.73 5.90
N ARG A 10 -10.77 6.72 6.81
CA ARG A 10 -12.16 6.51 6.42
C ARG A 10 -12.62 7.58 5.44
N ARG A 11 -12.29 8.83 5.73
CA ARG A 11 -12.65 9.92 4.84
C ARG A 11 -11.95 9.79 3.49
N SER A 12 -10.68 9.40 3.50
CA SER A 12 -9.94 9.21 2.26
C SER A 12 -10.52 8.08 1.42
N LEU A 13 -10.97 7.00 2.06
CA LEU A 13 -11.59 5.90 1.34
C LEU A 13 -12.87 6.35 0.65
N GLU A 14 -13.67 7.18 1.30
CA GLU A 14 -14.88 7.72 0.69
C GLU A 14 -14.52 8.61 -0.49
N GLU A 15 -13.53 9.46 -0.31
CA GLU A 15 -13.10 10.36 -1.36
C GLU A 15 -12.55 9.58 -2.56
N ALA A 16 -11.84 8.49 -2.30
CA ALA A 16 -11.23 7.70 -3.35
C ALA A 16 -12.26 7.06 -4.28
N GLU A 17 -13.47 6.84 -3.80
CA GLU A 17 -14.49 6.20 -4.63
C GLU A 17 -14.81 7.00 -5.88
N GLY A 18 -14.52 8.28 -5.90
CA GLY A 18 -14.75 9.11 -7.05
C GLY A 18 -13.55 9.29 -7.95
N LEU A 19 -12.46 8.63 -7.67
CA LEU A 19 -11.22 8.81 -8.41
C LEU A 19 -11.02 7.72 -9.45
N TYR A 20 -10.18 8.02 -10.43
CA TYR A 20 -9.83 7.04 -11.45
C TYR A 20 -9.12 5.84 -10.82
N HIS A 21 -8.11 6.11 -9.98
CA HIS A 21 -7.50 5.07 -9.16
C HIS A 21 -8.00 5.25 -7.74
N ARG A 22 -8.73 4.26 -7.25
CA ARG A 22 -9.36 4.32 -5.93
C ARG A 22 -8.40 3.79 -4.89
N LEU A 23 -7.26 4.46 -4.77
CA LEU A 23 -6.15 3.98 -3.99
C LEU A 23 -5.84 4.95 -2.86
N VAL A 24 -5.77 4.40 -1.64
CA VAL A 24 -5.33 5.13 -0.46
C VAL A 24 -4.10 4.42 0.07
N LEU A 25 -3.02 5.15 0.27
CA LEU A 25 -1.78 4.59 0.81
C LEU A 25 -1.60 5.10 2.23
N LEU A 26 -1.40 4.17 3.16
CA LEU A 26 -1.03 4.50 4.53
C LEU A 26 0.48 4.41 4.61
N VAL A 27 1.13 5.57 4.65
CA VAL A 27 2.58 5.68 4.53
C VAL A 27 3.21 5.87 5.90
N GLY A 28 4.21 5.08 6.19
CA GLY A 28 4.98 5.20 7.42
C GLY A 28 6.16 4.26 7.36
N GLU A 29 7.14 4.52 8.22
CA GLU A 29 8.31 3.66 8.27
C GLU A 29 7.95 2.32 8.88
N THR A 30 8.79 1.33 8.63
CA THR A 30 8.62 0.01 9.21
C THR A 30 8.55 0.15 10.73
N GLY A 31 7.57 -0.51 11.34
CA GLY A 31 7.42 -0.45 12.78
C GLY A 31 6.65 0.75 13.30
N SER A 32 6.08 1.55 12.41
CA SER A 32 5.35 2.75 12.83
C SER A 32 3.92 2.48 13.29
N GLY A 33 3.48 1.22 13.22
CA GLY A 33 2.14 0.88 13.71
C GLY A 33 1.08 0.77 12.65
N LYS A 34 1.47 0.72 11.38
CA LYS A 34 0.50 0.67 10.29
C LYS A 34 -0.41 -0.55 10.36
N THR A 35 0.15 -1.70 10.73
CA THR A 35 -0.63 -2.94 10.74
C THR A 35 -1.83 -2.84 11.69
N SER A 36 -1.63 -2.28 12.87
CA SER A 36 -2.73 -2.11 13.82
C SER A 36 -3.82 -1.21 13.28
N ILE A 37 -3.41 -0.14 12.61
CA ILE A 37 -4.37 0.78 12.01
C ILE A 37 -5.17 0.08 10.91
N LEU A 38 -4.49 -0.68 10.05
CA LEU A 38 -5.17 -1.38 8.97
C LEU A 38 -6.17 -2.39 9.50
N ARG A 39 -5.81 -3.10 10.58
CA ARG A 39 -6.73 -4.07 11.17
C ARG A 39 -7.98 -3.39 11.71
N ALA A 40 -7.80 -2.26 12.39
CA ALA A 40 -8.94 -1.55 12.94
C ALA A 40 -9.87 -1.04 11.84
N VAL A 41 -9.30 -0.52 10.76
CA VAL A 41 -10.10 -0.06 9.64
C VAL A 41 -10.84 -1.22 8.97
N ALA A 42 -10.14 -2.32 8.74
CA ALA A 42 -10.75 -3.49 8.11
C ALA A 42 -11.94 -4.00 8.95
N GLU A 43 -11.76 -4.03 10.26
CA GLU A 43 -12.81 -4.48 11.16
C GLU A 43 -14.04 -3.60 11.05
N ASP A 44 -13.83 -2.29 10.96
CA ASP A 44 -14.93 -1.34 10.81
C ASP A 44 -15.76 -1.60 9.55
N PHE A 45 -15.10 -2.03 8.49
CA PHE A 45 -15.77 -2.26 7.22
C PHE A 45 -16.20 -3.71 7.03
N GLY A 46 -15.99 -4.54 8.04
CA GLY A 46 -16.41 -5.94 7.95
C GLY A 46 -15.56 -6.76 7.01
N THR A 47 -14.31 -6.36 6.81
CA THR A 47 -13.40 -7.11 5.96
C THR A 47 -12.14 -7.45 6.75
N SER A 48 -11.17 -8.07 6.13
CA SER A 48 -9.93 -8.44 6.81
C SER A 48 -8.74 -7.99 5.98
N VAL A 49 -7.60 -7.89 6.66
CA VAL A 49 -6.36 -7.46 6.03
C VAL A 49 -5.74 -8.63 5.28
N LEU A 50 -5.38 -8.40 4.02
CA LEU A 50 -4.70 -9.39 3.21
C LEU A 50 -3.19 -9.18 3.33
N ASN A 51 -2.47 -10.23 3.75
CA ASN A 51 -1.01 -10.19 3.80
C ASN A 51 -0.49 -10.56 2.42
N VAL A 52 -0.02 -9.55 1.69
CA VAL A 52 0.38 -9.74 0.29
C VAL A 52 1.61 -10.62 0.17
N ASN A 53 2.61 -10.43 1.05
CA ASN A 53 3.80 -11.27 1.03
C ASN A 53 3.43 -12.74 1.13
N LEU A 54 2.57 -13.06 2.09
CA LEU A 54 2.21 -14.44 2.33
C LEU A 54 1.40 -15.02 1.16
N ALA A 55 0.41 -14.26 0.70
CA ALA A 55 -0.44 -14.74 -0.38
C ALA A 55 0.32 -14.94 -1.68
N LEU A 56 1.20 -14.01 -2.02
CA LEU A 56 1.98 -14.13 -3.26
C LEU A 56 3.05 -15.19 -3.15
N SER A 57 3.73 -15.29 -2.01
CA SER A 57 4.82 -16.26 -1.86
C SER A 57 4.33 -17.67 -2.13
N SER A 58 3.16 -18.01 -1.61
CA SER A 58 2.65 -19.36 -1.80
C SER A 58 2.33 -19.64 -3.27
N GLN A 59 1.90 -18.62 -4.00
CA GLN A 59 1.56 -18.78 -5.42
C GLN A 59 2.81 -18.81 -6.30
N LEU A 60 3.87 -18.12 -5.89
CA LEU A 60 5.07 -18.02 -6.71
C LEU A 60 6.06 -19.14 -6.46
N LEU A 61 5.85 -19.93 -5.43
CA LEU A 61 6.85 -20.86 -4.93
C LEU A 61 7.38 -21.82 -6.01
N GLU A 62 6.52 -22.32 -6.84
CA GLU A 62 6.90 -23.32 -7.84
C GLU A 62 7.16 -22.74 -9.21
N LEU A 63 7.15 -21.42 -9.33
CA LEU A 63 7.39 -20.79 -10.62
C LEU A 63 8.87 -20.44 -10.77
N THR A 64 9.33 -20.43 -12.02
CA THR A 64 10.68 -19.94 -12.30
C THR A 64 10.71 -18.43 -12.15
N THR A 65 11.91 -17.85 -12.08
CA THR A 65 12.05 -16.42 -11.95
C THR A 65 11.33 -15.69 -13.08
N LYS A 66 11.48 -16.16 -14.29
CA LYS A 66 10.82 -15.54 -15.43
C LYS A 66 9.31 -15.64 -15.33
N GLN A 67 8.79 -16.80 -14.93
CA GLN A 67 7.36 -16.99 -14.77
C GLN A 67 6.80 -16.10 -13.68
N ARG A 68 7.57 -15.90 -12.60
CA ARG A 68 7.12 -15.04 -11.51
C ARG A 68 6.88 -13.63 -11.99
N SER A 69 7.84 -13.07 -12.73
CA SER A 69 7.70 -11.69 -13.18
C SER A 69 6.54 -11.54 -14.16
N LEU A 70 6.32 -12.53 -15.02
CA LEU A 70 5.23 -12.46 -15.99
C LEU A 70 3.87 -12.66 -15.36
N ARG A 71 3.78 -13.51 -14.36
CA ARG A 71 2.49 -13.90 -13.80
C ARG A 71 2.05 -13.07 -12.60
N LEU A 72 2.97 -12.36 -11.98
CA LEU A 72 2.64 -11.66 -10.74
C LEU A 72 1.46 -10.69 -10.86
N PRO A 73 1.37 -9.86 -11.91
CA PRO A 73 0.23 -8.95 -11.97
C PRO A 73 -1.11 -9.67 -12.00
N GLY A 74 -1.21 -10.77 -12.75
CA GLY A 74 -2.43 -11.55 -12.80
C GLY A 74 -2.76 -12.23 -11.50
N ILE A 75 -1.74 -12.74 -10.81
CA ILE A 75 -1.95 -13.38 -9.52
C ILE A 75 -2.43 -12.36 -8.49
N LEU A 76 -1.81 -11.19 -8.48
CA LEU A 76 -2.22 -10.14 -7.56
C LEU A 76 -3.66 -9.73 -7.81
N ASP A 77 -4.02 -9.57 -9.07
CA ASP A 77 -5.38 -9.21 -9.43
C ASP A 77 -6.35 -10.29 -8.95
N GLN A 78 -5.99 -11.54 -9.10
CA GLN A 78 -6.85 -12.65 -8.73
C GLN A 78 -7.07 -12.74 -7.23
N ILE A 79 -6.01 -12.60 -6.45
CA ILE A 79 -6.17 -12.72 -5.00
C ILE A 79 -6.94 -11.54 -4.42
N THR A 80 -6.85 -10.36 -5.06
CA THR A 80 -7.59 -9.20 -4.57
C THR A 80 -9.03 -9.19 -5.08
N ASP A 81 -9.30 -9.89 -6.15
CA ASP A 81 -10.64 -9.93 -6.72
C ASP A 81 -11.64 -10.63 -5.80
N GLN A 82 -11.15 -11.47 -4.90
CA GLN A 82 -12.00 -12.23 -4.00
C GLN A 82 -12.27 -11.54 -2.68
N ALA A 83 -11.67 -10.39 -2.47
CA ALA A 83 -11.79 -9.68 -1.20
C ALA A 83 -13.01 -8.76 -1.23
N TYR A 84 -13.52 -8.44 -0.03
CA TYR A 84 -14.60 -7.49 0.09
C TYR A 84 -14.04 -6.08 0.05
N SER A 85 -14.83 -5.15 -0.46
CA SER A 85 -14.44 -3.76 -0.53
C SER A 85 -14.65 -3.07 0.83
N PRO A 86 -13.75 -2.20 1.28
CA PRO A 86 -12.48 -1.91 0.63
C PRO A 86 -11.50 -3.06 0.80
N ILE A 87 -10.58 -3.19 -0.13
CA ILE A 87 -9.54 -4.19 -0.05
C ILE A 87 -8.41 -3.60 0.77
N VAL A 88 -8.04 -4.26 1.86
CA VAL A 88 -7.01 -3.76 2.77
C VAL A 88 -5.78 -4.65 2.66
N LEU A 89 -4.67 -4.06 2.23
CA LEU A 89 -3.44 -4.80 1.93
C LEU A 89 -2.31 -4.38 2.86
N ASP A 90 -1.57 -5.36 3.35
CA ASP A 90 -0.41 -5.14 4.19
C ASP A 90 0.72 -6.04 3.73
N ASN A 91 1.93 -5.75 4.19
CA ASN A 91 3.12 -6.55 3.89
C ASN A 91 3.35 -6.65 2.37
N LEU A 92 3.64 -5.51 1.76
CA LEU A 92 3.79 -5.42 0.32
C LEU A 92 5.23 -5.56 -0.15
N GLU A 93 6.15 -5.86 0.74
CA GLU A 93 7.58 -5.83 0.41
C GLU A 93 7.97 -6.70 -0.77
N ILE A 94 7.28 -7.81 -0.93
CA ILE A 94 7.59 -8.71 -2.05
C ILE A 94 7.44 -8.02 -3.41
N LEU A 95 6.55 -7.03 -3.51
CA LEU A 95 6.34 -6.35 -4.77
C LEU A 95 7.55 -5.53 -5.20
N PHE A 96 8.44 -5.23 -4.27
CA PHE A 96 9.63 -4.42 -4.53
C PHE A 96 10.85 -5.26 -4.88
N ASP A 97 10.73 -6.57 -4.84
CA ASP A 97 11.84 -7.48 -5.17
C ASP A 97 12.26 -7.23 -6.61
N LYS A 98 13.53 -6.94 -6.82
CA LYS A 98 14.04 -6.64 -8.15
C LYS A 98 13.86 -7.78 -9.13
N ASP A 99 13.95 -9.00 -8.65
CA ASP A 99 13.82 -10.16 -9.52
C ASP A 99 12.43 -10.28 -10.12
N LEU A 100 11.43 -9.65 -9.50
CA LEU A 100 10.07 -9.70 -10.02
C LEU A 100 9.83 -8.64 -11.08
N GLN A 101 10.72 -7.65 -11.20
CA GLN A 101 10.69 -6.63 -12.26
C GLN A 101 9.35 -5.92 -12.37
N GLN A 102 8.79 -5.54 -11.23
CA GLN A 102 7.50 -4.86 -11.17
C GLN A 102 7.66 -3.43 -10.72
N ASP A 103 6.66 -2.62 -11.02
CA ASP A 103 6.51 -1.30 -10.44
C ASP A 103 5.38 -1.40 -9.41
N PRO A 104 5.70 -1.42 -8.11
CA PRO A 104 4.67 -1.67 -7.09
C PRO A 104 3.55 -0.65 -7.11
N LEU A 105 3.85 0.63 -7.32
CA LEU A 105 2.79 1.63 -7.35
C LEU A 105 1.85 1.39 -8.52
N ARG A 106 2.37 1.03 -9.68
CA ARG A 106 1.55 0.72 -10.84
C ARG A 106 0.67 -0.49 -10.59
N LEU A 107 1.20 -1.50 -9.91
CA LEU A 107 0.40 -2.67 -9.58
C LEU A 107 -0.79 -2.29 -8.72
N LEU A 108 -0.53 -1.47 -7.69
CA LEU A 108 -1.61 -1.02 -6.81
C LEU A 108 -2.61 -0.16 -7.55
N GLN A 109 -2.14 0.72 -8.42
CA GLN A 109 -3.04 1.54 -9.22
C GLN A 109 -3.90 0.67 -10.14
N GLY A 110 -3.31 -0.38 -10.69
CA GLY A 110 -4.06 -1.27 -11.57
C GLY A 110 -5.22 -1.96 -10.88
N ILE A 111 -5.00 -2.49 -9.68
CA ILE A 111 -6.08 -3.19 -8.98
C ILE A 111 -7.10 -2.22 -8.38
N SER A 112 -6.77 -0.95 -8.27
CA SER A 112 -7.66 0.03 -7.67
C SER A 112 -8.53 0.77 -8.69
N ARG A 113 -8.50 0.36 -9.96
CA ARG A 113 -9.35 0.98 -10.96
C ARG A 113 -10.82 0.65 -10.76
N ASN A 114 -11.11 -0.56 -10.33
CA ASN A 114 -12.48 -1.04 -10.20
C ASN A 114 -12.90 -1.34 -8.79
N ARG A 115 -12.01 -1.13 -7.82
CA ARG A 115 -12.29 -1.41 -6.42
C ARG A 115 -11.46 -0.50 -5.55
N THR A 116 -11.99 -0.17 -4.38
CA THR A 116 -11.28 0.72 -3.46
C THR A 116 -10.24 -0.07 -2.69
N VAL A 117 -9.02 0.41 -2.68
CA VAL A 117 -7.88 -0.28 -2.08
C VAL A 117 -7.21 0.63 -1.04
N LEU A 118 -6.96 0.08 0.13
CA LEU A 118 -6.15 0.71 1.16
C LEU A 118 -4.92 -0.17 1.35
N ALA A 119 -3.74 0.38 1.14
CA ALA A 119 -2.52 -0.40 1.21
C ALA A 119 -1.49 0.29 2.09
N SER A 120 -0.73 -0.49 2.86
CA SER A 120 0.38 0.05 3.61
C SER A 120 1.56 0.32 2.67
N TRP A 121 2.38 1.26 3.08
CA TRP A 121 3.57 1.62 2.31
C TRP A 121 4.69 1.94 3.28
N ASN A 122 5.76 1.15 3.23
CA ASN A 122 6.92 1.33 4.10
C ASN A 122 7.83 2.39 3.50
N GLY A 123 7.68 3.61 3.96
CA GLY A 123 8.47 4.70 3.42
C GLY A 123 8.06 6.02 4.00
N ILE A 124 8.36 7.08 3.27
CA ILE A 124 8.05 8.44 3.72
C ILE A 124 7.62 9.28 2.52
N VAL A 125 7.03 10.42 2.83
CA VAL A 125 6.77 11.45 1.84
C VAL A 125 7.69 12.61 2.16
N ARG A 126 8.47 13.04 1.17
CA ARG A 126 9.41 14.14 1.35
C ARG A 126 9.40 15.01 0.11
N SER A 127 9.16 16.30 0.32
CA SER A 127 9.15 17.27 -0.77
C SER A 127 8.21 16.85 -1.90
N GLY A 128 7.06 16.35 -1.54
CA GLY A 128 6.05 15.94 -2.50
C GLY A 128 6.32 14.61 -3.19
N ARG A 129 7.35 13.90 -2.78
CA ARG A 129 7.71 12.62 -3.38
C ARG A 129 7.44 11.49 -2.42
N LEU A 130 7.01 10.37 -2.97
CA LEU A 130 6.79 9.16 -2.21
C LEU A 130 8.03 8.27 -2.34
N LEU A 131 8.65 7.94 -1.22
CA LEU A 131 9.85 7.13 -1.20
C LEU A 131 9.59 5.79 -0.54
N TYR A 132 10.21 4.75 -1.07
CA TYR A 132 10.21 3.43 -0.46
C TYR A 132 11.66 3.06 -0.12
N ALA A 133 11.90 2.65 1.13
CA ALA A 133 13.22 2.32 1.62
C ALA A 133 14.12 3.56 1.61
N GLN A 134 15.38 3.37 1.89
CA GLN A 134 16.33 4.47 1.98
C GLN A 134 17.19 4.54 0.73
N THR A 135 17.65 5.73 0.41
CA THR A 135 18.59 5.91 -0.69
C THR A 135 19.77 4.96 -0.50
N GLY A 136 20.11 4.26 -1.57
CA GLY A 136 21.18 3.27 -1.52
C GLY A 136 20.71 1.86 -1.28
N HIS A 137 19.48 1.70 -0.82
CA HIS A 137 18.90 0.37 -0.65
C HIS A 137 18.63 -0.24 -2.04
N PRO A 138 18.90 -1.53 -2.25
CA PRO A 138 18.70 -2.14 -3.57
C PRO A 138 17.28 -2.00 -4.11
N GLU A 139 16.31 -1.91 -3.21
CA GLU A 139 14.90 -1.81 -3.62
C GLU A 139 14.34 -0.41 -3.50
N PHE A 140 15.21 0.59 -3.40
CA PHE A 140 14.79 1.98 -3.24
C PHE A 140 13.92 2.43 -4.41
N ARG A 141 12.84 3.12 -4.10
CA ARG A 141 11.94 3.70 -5.10
C ARG A 141 11.65 5.14 -4.74
N ASN A 142 11.49 5.96 -5.78
CA ASN A 142 11.22 7.38 -5.62
C ASN A 142 10.19 7.77 -6.67
N TYR A 143 9.01 8.20 -6.22
CA TYR A 143 7.92 8.57 -7.11
C TYR A 143 7.64 10.06 -7.01
N ASP A 144 7.75 10.76 -8.14
CA ASP A 144 7.50 12.19 -8.20
C ASP A 144 6.01 12.50 -8.24
N SER A 145 5.26 11.64 -8.90
CA SER A 145 3.83 11.86 -9.12
C SER A 145 3.10 10.61 -8.69
N VAL A 146 2.19 10.77 -7.74
CA VAL A 146 1.48 9.64 -7.16
C VAL A 146 -0.01 9.85 -7.33
N ASP A 147 -0.63 9.02 -8.15
CA ASP A 147 -2.06 9.09 -8.37
C ASP A 147 -2.74 8.20 -7.31
N ALA A 148 -2.76 8.69 -6.09
CA ALA A 148 -3.35 8.01 -4.94
C ALA A 148 -3.50 9.04 -3.84
N LEU A 149 -4.42 8.75 -2.91
CA LEU A 149 -4.53 9.56 -1.71
C LEU A 149 -3.55 9.01 -0.67
N ILE A 150 -2.88 9.91 0.03
CA ILE A 150 -1.85 9.51 0.98
C ILE A 150 -2.23 9.94 2.38
N VAL A 151 -2.19 8.99 3.32
CA VAL A 151 -2.36 9.24 4.73
C VAL A 151 -1.03 8.87 5.40
N ARG A 152 -0.44 9.81 6.11
CA ARG A 152 0.89 9.60 6.70
C ARG A 152 0.78 9.29 8.18
N MET A 153 1.53 8.28 8.60
CA MET A 153 1.57 7.89 10.02
C MET A 153 2.14 8.99 10.90
N GLU A 154 3.12 9.70 10.42
CA GLU A 154 3.73 10.73 11.24
C GLU A 154 2.76 11.86 11.53
N ALA A 155 1.66 11.93 10.84
CA ALA A 155 0.64 12.89 11.18
C ALA A 155 0.11 12.65 12.59
N ALA A 156 0.25 11.42 13.08
CA ALA A 156 -0.19 11.06 14.42
C ALA A 156 0.84 11.44 15.46
N THR A 157 2.08 11.67 15.04
CA THR A 157 3.14 12.06 15.96
C THR A 157 3.46 13.51 15.76
N LEU A 158 2.48 14.30 15.90
CA LEU A 158 2.59 15.71 15.60
C LEU A 158 3.77 16.43 16.22
N VAL A 159 4.32 15.86 17.23
CA VAL A 159 5.48 16.47 17.86
C VAL A 159 6.55 16.78 16.87
N ASP A 160 6.75 15.90 15.94
CA ASP A 160 7.86 16.03 15.02
C ASP A 160 7.59 16.95 13.89
N SER A 161 6.40 17.44 13.78
CA SER A 161 6.05 18.30 12.68
C SER A 161 6.93 19.53 12.64
N THR A 162 7.47 19.93 13.77
CA THR A 162 8.31 21.09 13.81
C THR A 162 9.64 20.88 13.14
N LYS A 163 9.97 19.66 12.86
CA LYS A 163 11.25 19.37 12.24
C LYS A 163 11.27 19.59 10.75
N GLU A 164 10.15 19.79 10.17
CA GLU A 164 10.08 19.97 8.73
C GLU A 164 10.69 21.25 8.28
#